data_0fac4a7aefbf09dfbae9cc6894f82bad
#
_entry.id   0fac4a7aefbf09dfbae9cc6894f82bad
#
_cell.length_a   1.000
_cell.length_b   1.000
_cell.length_c   1.000
_cell.angle_alpha   90.00
_cell.angle_beta   90.00
_cell.angle_gamma   90.00
#
_symmetry.space_group_name_H-M   'P 1'
#
loop_
_entity.id
_entity.type
_entity.pdbx_description
1 polymer ?
#
loop_
_entity_poly.entity_id
_entity_poly.type
_entity_poly.pdbx_seq_one_letter_code
_entity_poly.pdbx_strand_id
1 'polypeptide(L)'
;MSVCVALLAVGCGSVGTGSHGHSGTSASSSGAAGGGGQANPAAAAASLARGHWSVLAASPLGGRQGPVVAWTGAELLEIGGTEGNAVPGDGAAFDPADGQWRRIATAPVPVGTAAASVWTGSRLFVFGGQLLSDETRPGPAALYDPASDRWVVTATAPFGKGLRQPVAVWTGRLVVVAGVEGSRVEVANYDPADGRWRRQDPPLPAAHAALGIAMVATADRVIVWSLWGRMRQTGPNMFTGYAGIDVRALVGGRWRNVTGGWPQQQVVPPPLFTGRQILVPPGQIWCGACSHPFGGLPGFLADPGTLRITRLPRGPLDDTDPVMVWTGGAALAINPDTEIGGPASVRPGDMAVWDPASGAWRRLPGAPRPLQDDATPAWTGRELLALATDGALLSFAP
;
A
#
# COMPACT_ATOMS: atom_id res chain seq x y z
N MET A 1 27.87 16.31 -9.61
CA MET A 1 28.17 15.05 -10.29
C MET A 1 26.87 14.54 -10.86
N SER A 2 26.69 14.69 -12.16
CA SER A 2 25.48 14.24 -12.86
C SER A 2 25.56 12.72 -13.03
N VAL A 3 24.57 12.04 -12.46
CA VAL A 3 24.36 10.62 -12.72
C VAL A 3 23.41 10.53 -13.91
N CYS A 4 23.93 10.16 -15.06
CA CYS A 4 23.15 9.79 -16.24
C CYS A 4 22.36 8.53 -15.92
N VAL A 5 21.05 8.61 -15.92
CA VAL A 5 20.15 7.45 -15.91
C VAL A 5 19.85 7.06 -17.35
N ALA A 6 20.04 5.78 -17.61
CA ALA A 6 20.06 5.13 -18.91
C ALA A 6 18.78 5.23 -19.74
N LEU A 7 19.00 5.17 -21.04
CA LEU A 7 18.08 5.23 -22.17
C LEU A 7 16.94 4.21 -22.11
N LEU A 8 15.74 4.70 -22.40
CA LEU A 8 14.58 3.91 -22.80
C LEU A 8 14.42 3.95 -24.32
N ALA A 9 14.72 2.85 -24.99
CA ALA A 9 14.34 2.65 -26.38
C ALA A 9 13.05 1.81 -26.39
N VAL A 10 11.93 2.40 -26.81
CA VAL A 10 10.68 1.68 -27.06
C VAL A 10 10.65 1.30 -28.52
N GLY A 11 10.92 0.02 -28.84
CA GLY A 11 10.64 -0.56 -30.13
C GLY A 11 9.15 -0.88 -30.26
N CYS A 12 8.45 -0.33 -31.25
CA CYS A 12 7.09 -0.74 -31.61
C CYS A 12 7.10 -2.16 -32.17
N GLY A 13 6.79 -3.14 -31.33
CA GLY A 13 6.28 -4.44 -31.75
C GLY A 13 4.85 -4.53 -31.20
N SER A 14 3.89 -4.77 -32.07
CA SER A 14 2.50 -5.01 -31.72
C SER A 14 2.40 -6.31 -30.91
N VAL A 15 2.31 -6.18 -29.61
CA VAL A 15 1.98 -7.28 -28.70
C VAL A 15 0.92 -6.77 -27.73
N GLY A 16 -0.07 -7.62 -27.49
CA GLY A 16 -1.31 -7.32 -26.81
C GLY A 16 -1.17 -6.57 -25.48
N THR A 17 -2.17 -5.78 -25.25
CA THR A 17 -2.35 -4.92 -24.09
C THR A 17 -2.43 -5.73 -22.79
N GLY A 18 -1.28 -5.99 -22.20
CA GLY A 18 -1.15 -6.28 -20.78
C GLY A 18 -0.64 -5.00 -20.14
N SER A 19 -1.53 -4.20 -19.57
CA SER A 19 -1.14 -3.05 -18.77
C SER A 19 -0.64 -3.57 -17.42
N HIS A 20 0.66 -3.73 -17.29
CA HIS A 20 1.29 -3.92 -15.98
C HIS A 20 1.30 -2.58 -15.26
N GLY A 21 0.16 -2.20 -14.69
CA GLY A 21 0.08 -1.17 -13.68
C GLY A 21 0.55 -1.77 -12.37
N HIS A 22 1.70 -1.34 -11.85
CA HIS A 22 2.01 -1.57 -10.44
C HIS A 22 0.92 -0.90 -9.63
N SER A 23 0.03 -1.72 -9.10
CA SER A 23 -1.08 -1.29 -8.27
C SER A 23 -0.50 -0.75 -6.97
N GLY A 24 -0.72 0.51 -6.69
CA GLY A 24 -0.40 1.09 -5.40
C GLY A 24 -1.23 0.37 -4.34
N THR A 25 -0.63 -0.56 -3.63
CA THR A 25 -1.27 -1.24 -2.51
C THR A 25 -1.71 -0.20 -1.51
N SER A 26 -3.01 -0.17 -1.21
CA SER A 26 -3.57 0.66 -0.17
C SER A 26 -2.93 0.31 1.16
N ALA A 27 -2.09 1.19 1.70
CA ALA A 27 -1.55 1.01 3.03
C ALA A 27 -2.72 1.11 4.03
N SER A 28 -3.27 -0.03 4.41
CA SER A 28 -4.10 -0.12 5.59
C SER A 28 -3.17 0.18 6.77
N SER A 29 -3.03 1.45 7.14
CA SER A 29 -2.43 1.80 8.41
C SER A 29 -3.38 1.29 9.50
N SER A 30 -3.20 0.04 9.91
CA SER A 30 -3.79 -0.48 11.13
C SER A 30 -3.15 0.28 12.29
N GLY A 31 -3.63 1.48 12.53
CA GLY A 31 -3.38 2.21 13.76
C GLY A 31 -4.10 1.47 14.88
N ALA A 32 -3.50 0.42 15.41
CA ALA A 32 -3.90 -0.16 16.67
C ALA A 32 -3.60 0.86 17.77
N ALA A 33 -4.57 1.73 18.06
CA ALA A 33 -4.65 2.43 19.31
C ALA A 33 -5.14 1.42 20.38
N GLY A 34 -4.29 0.42 20.65
CA GLY A 34 -4.44 -0.47 21.81
C GLY A 34 -3.37 -0.08 22.81
N GLY A 35 -3.76 0.46 23.97
CA GLY A 35 -2.88 0.69 25.11
C GLY A 35 -2.37 -0.64 25.69
N GLY A 36 -1.45 -1.27 24.98
CA GLY A 36 -0.63 -2.37 25.45
C GLY A 36 0.78 -1.83 25.64
N GLY A 37 1.41 -2.13 26.78
CA GLY A 37 2.79 -1.76 27.06
C GLY A 37 3.68 -2.08 25.85
N GLN A 38 4.61 -1.19 25.52
CA GLN A 38 5.53 -1.33 24.39
C GLN A 38 6.22 -2.69 24.52
N ALA A 39 5.89 -3.61 23.64
CA ALA A 39 6.57 -4.89 23.56
C ALA A 39 8.06 -4.62 23.32
N ASN A 40 8.92 -5.33 24.06
CA ASN A 40 10.37 -5.25 23.82
C ASN A 40 10.63 -5.66 22.35
N PRO A 41 11.15 -4.74 21.49
CA PRO A 41 11.31 -5.02 20.06
C PRO A 41 12.12 -6.27 19.77
N ALA A 42 13.22 -6.48 20.52
CA ALA A 42 14.06 -7.66 20.36
C ALA A 42 13.30 -8.96 20.70
N ALA A 43 12.43 -8.92 21.72
CA ALA A 43 11.61 -10.06 22.07
C ALA A 43 10.55 -10.34 21.00
N ALA A 44 9.95 -9.30 20.40
CA ALA A 44 9.01 -9.43 19.30
C ALA A 44 9.64 -10.08 18.08
N ALA A 45 10.79 -9.59 17.63
CA ALA A 45 11.51 -10.16 16.50
C ALA A 45 11.96 -11.61 16.76
N ALA A 46 12.43 -11.91 18.00
CA ALA A 46 12.83 -13.25 18.38
C ALA A 46 11.66 -14.23 18.47
N SER A 47 10.48 -13.77 18.86
CA SER A 47 9.24 -14.57 18.85
C SER A 47 8.86 -14.91 17.41
N LEU A 48 8.75 -13.92 16.55
CA LEU A 48 8.44 -14.10 15.13
C LEU A 48 9.42 -15.05 14.42
N ALA A 49 10.69 -15.05 14.83
CA ALA A 49 11.69 -15.96 14.26
C ALA A 49 11.41 -17.46 14.52
N ARG A 50 10.52 -17.78 15.45
CA ARG A 50 10.06 -19.16 15.74
C ARG A 50 8.67 -19.43 15.19
N GLY A 51 8.08 -18.44 14.53
CA GLY A 51 6.73 -18.53 14.01
C GLY A 51 6.54 -19.61 12.94
N HIS A 52 5.31 -20.00 12.78
CA HIS A 52 4.91 -21.02 11.80
C HIS A 52 3.62 -20.61 11.09
N TRP A 53 3.47 -21.13 9.89
CA TRP A 53 2.28 -20.92 9.09
C TRP A 53 1.22 -21.99 9.36
N SER A 54 -0.03 -21.58 9.33
CA SER A 54 -1.21 -22.43 9.34
C SER A 54 -2.15 -22.02 8.22
N VAL A 55 -2.86 -22.99 7.66
CA VAL A 55 -3.91 -22.75 6.68
C VAL A 55 -5.25 -22.75 7.42
N LEU A 56 -5.96 -21.63 7.34
CA LEU A 56 -7.27 -21.45 7.95
C LEU A 56 -8.40 -21.71 6.92
N ALA A 57 -9.65 -21.50 7.34
CA ALA A 57 -10.80 -21.61 6.47
C ALA A 57 -10.67 -20.66 5.26
N ALA A 58 -10.97 -21.16 4.08
CA ALA A 58 -10.94 -20.36 2.86
C ALA A 58 -12.04 -19.31 2.86
N SER A 59 -11.77 -18.16 2.24
CA SER A 59 -12.75 -17.10 2.04
C SER A 59 -13.94 -17.61 1.21
N PRO A 60 -15.18 -17.27 1.58
CA PRO A 60 -16.36 -17.60 0.79
C PRO A 60 -16.44 -16.78 -0.51
N LEU A 61 -15.50 -15.84 -0.72
CA LEU A 61 -15.41 -15.04 -1.95
C LEU A 61 -14.51 -15.69 -3.00
N GLY A 62 -13.72 -16.71 -2.61
CA GLY A 62 -12.74 -17.38 -3.49
C GLY A 62 -11.50 -16.53 -3.73
N GLY A 63 -10.68 -16.93 -4.71
CA GLY A 63 -9.49 -16.17 -5.11
C GLY A 63 -9.87 -14.96 -5.96
N ARG A 64 -9.75 -13.76 -5.43
CA ARG A 64 -9.99 -12.49 -6.12
C ARG A 64 -8.71 -11.70 -6.27
N GLN A 65 -8.60 -10.89 -7.31
CA GLN A 65 -7.47 -9.99 -7.47
C GLN A 65 -7.76 -8.66 -6.81
N GLY A 66 -6.83 -8.21 -5.96
CA GLY A 66 -6.84 -6.90 -5.32
C GLY A 66 -8.07 -6.56 -4.48
N PRO A 67 -8.59 -7.46 -3.62
CA PRO A 67 -9.64 -7.09 -2.71
C PRO A 67 -9.14 -6.08 -1.68
N VAL A 68 -10.02 -5.28 -1.15
CA VAL A 68 -9.73 -4.51 0.06
C VAL A 68 -9.68 -5.46 1.24
N VAL A 69 -8.54 -5.48 1.93
CA VAL A 69 -8.35 -6.25 3.17
C VAL A 69 -8.11 -5.27 4.31
N ALA A 70 -8.83 -5.43 5.42
CA ALA A 70 -8.69 -4.57 6.58
C ALA A 70 -8.92 -5.32 7.90
N TRP A 71 -8.08 -5.02 8.89
CA TRP A 71 -8.27 -5.51 10.26
C TRP A 71 -9.05 -4.49 11.10
N THR A 72 -10.13 -4.92 11.70
CA THR A 72 -11.00 -4.06 12.52
C THR A 72 -10.57 -3.97 13.99
N GLY A 73 -9.65 -4.81 14.40
CA GLY A 73 -9.32 -5.07 15.81
C GLY A 73 -9.95 -6.36 16.33
N ALA A 74 -10.94 -6.92 15.63
CA ALA A 74 -11.62 -8.16 15.95
C ALA A 74 -11.78 -9.10 14.75
N GLU A 75 -12.12 -8.57 13.58
CA GLU A 75 -12.38 -9.32 12.35
C GLU A 75 -11.47 -8.84 11.20
N LEU A 76 -11.10 -9.76 10.31
CA LEU A 76 -10.51 -9.44 9.03
C LEU A 76 -11.63 -9.27 8.00
N LEU A 77 -11.70 -8.10 7.41
CA LEU A 77 -12.63 -7.80 6.31
C LEU A 77 -11.96 -8.06 4.98
N GLU A 78 -12.67 -8.68 4.05
CA GLU A 78 -12.32 -8.83 2.63
C GLU A 78 -13.49 -8.31 1.80
N ILE A 79 -13.24 -7.35 0.90
CA ILE A 79 -14.32 -6.67 0.15
C ILE A 79 -13.89 -6.40 -1.29
N GLY A 80 -14.76 -6.69 -2.23
CA GLY A 80 -14.57 -6.34 -3.64
C GLY A 80 -13.46 -7.13 -4.33
N GLY A 81 -12.57 -6.40 -5.00
CA GLY A 81 -11.58 -6.98 -5.91
C GLY A 81 -12.18 -7.29 -7.28
N THR A 82 -11.46 -8.08 -8.08
CA THR A 82 -11.94 -8.52 -9.39
C THR A 82 -12.01 -10.04 -9.48
N GLU A 83 -13.01 -10.54 -10.19
CA GLU A 83 -13.20 -11.93 -10.55
C GLU A 83 -13.37 -12.03 -12.07
N GLY A 84 -12.30 -12.40 -12.78
CA GLY A 84 -12.26 -12.27 -14.24
C GLY A 84 -12.53 -10.83 -14.68
N ASN A 85 -13.63 -10.60 -15.40
CA ASN A 85 -14.04 -9.27 -15.87
C ASN A 85 -15.07 -8.59 -14.95
N ALA A 86 -15.43 -9.19 -13.82
CA ALA A 86 -16.40 -8.62 -12.90
C ALA A 86 -15.69 -7.86 -11.75
N VAL A 87 -16.36 -6.82 -11.25
CA VAL A 87 -15.98 -6.09 -10.04
C VAL A 87 -17.13 -6.22 -9.04
N PRO A 88 -17.22 -7.37 -8.35
CA PRO A 88 -18.29 -7.60 -7.38
C PRO A 88 -18.09 -6.70 -6.15
N GLY A 89 -19.20 -6.26 -5.56
CA GLY A 89 -19.19 -5.43 -4.35
C GLY A 89 -19.40 -6.24 -3.07
N ASP A 90 -19.52 -7.58 -3.16
CA ASP A 90 -19.71 -8.41 -1.99
C ASP A 90 -18.47 -8.46 -1.11
N GLY A 91 -18.65 -8.85 0.14
CA GLY A 91 -17.60 -8.93 1.11
C GLY A 91 -17.82 -10.05 2.12
N ALA A 92 -16.78 -10.36 2.86
CA ALA A 92 -16.79 -11.31 3.95
C ALA A 92 -15.95 -10.80 5.13
N ALA A 93 -16.27 -11.27 6.33
CA ALA A 93 -15.54 -11.01 7.55
C ALA A 93 -15.12 -12.34 8.17
N PHE A 94 -13.86 -12.45 8.57
CA PHE A 94 -13.31 -13.58 9.30
C PHE A 94 -13.09 -13.21 10.74
N ASP A 95 -13.66 -13.99 11.66
CA ASP A 95 -13.39 -13.87 13.09
C ASP A 95 -12.33 -14.92 13.49
N PRO A 96 -11.12 -14.51 13.91
CA PRO A 96 -10.11 -15.44 14.38
C PRO A 96 -10.47 -16.14 15.69
N ALA A 97 -11.44 -15.64 16.45
CA ALA A 97 -11.82 -16.21 17.74
C ALA A 97 -12.59 -17.53 17.58
N ASP A 98 -13.40 -17.64 16.52
CA ASP A 98 -14.15 -18.86 16.20
C ASP A 98 -13.66 -19.56 14.91
N GLY A 99 -12.77 -18.91 14.16
CA GLY A 99 -12.22 -19.42 12.91
C GLY A 99 -13.20 -19.44 11.75
N GLN A 100 -14.26 -18.63 11.80
CA GLN A 100 -15.35 -18.65 10.84
C GLN A 100 -15.40 -17.40 9.96
N TRP A 101 -15.84 -17.61 8.72
CA TRP A 101 -16.21 -16.54 7.80
C TRP A 101 -17.72 -16.30 7.83
N ARG A 102 -18.13 -15.06 7.75
CA ARG A 102 -19.50 -14.64 7.47
C ARG A 102 -19.52 -13.70 6.26
N ARG A 103 -20.57 -13.76 5.44
CA ARG A 103 -20.80 -12.72 4.42
C ARG A 103 -21.26 -11.44 5.09
N ILE A 104 -20.87 -10.31 4.52
CA ILE A 104 -21.27 -8.98 4.99
C ILE A 104 -22.12 -8.26 3.92
N ALA A 105 -22.75 -7.17 4.31
CA ALA A 105 -23.55 -6.35 3.40
C ALA A 105 -22.72 -5.93 2.17
N THR A 106 -23.31 -6.05 0.99
CA THR A 106 -22.68 -5.69 -0.30
C THR A 106 -22.38 -4.19 -0.35
N ALA A 107 -21.16 -3.83 -0.77
CA ALA A 107 -20.78 -2.44 -0.96
C ALA A 107 -21.64 -1.74 -1.99
N PRO A 108 -22.20 -0.56 -1.69
CA PRO A 108 -23.06 0.20 -2.60
C PRO A 108 -22.27 0.99 -3.66
N VAL A 109 -20.95 0.89 -3.64
CA VAL A 109 -20.03 1.51 -4.59
C VAL A 109 -19.12 0.42 -5.16
N PRO A 110 -18.62 0.57 -6.40
CA PRO A 110 -17.62 -0.36 -6.92
C PRO A 110 -16.36 -0.34 -6.05
N VAL A 111 -15.85 -1.52 -5.72
CA VAL A 111 -14.59 -1.71 -4.99
C VAL A 111 -13.71 -2.59 -5.85
N GLY A 112 -13.02 -1.96 -6.82
CA GLY A 112 -12.12 -2.65 -7.73
C GLY A 112 -10.72 -2.84 -7.14
N THR A 113 -9.81 -3.36 -7.95
CA THR A 113 -8.39 -3.48 -7.57
C THR A 113 -7.80 -2.12 -7.24
N ALA A 114 -6.87 -2.09 -6.30
CA ALA A 114 -6.22 -0.86 -5.82
C ALA A 114 -7.20 0.23 -5.32
N ALA A 115 -8.36 -0.15 -4.79
CA ALA A 115 -9.22 0.79 -4.10
C ALA A 115 -8.52 1.35 -2.85
N ALA A 116 -8.61 2.66 -2.65
CA ALA A 116 -8.14 3.27 -1.41
C ALA A 116 -9.02 2.85 -0.24
N SER A 117 -8.42 2.33 0.80
CA SER A 117 -9.15 1.96 2.01
C SER A 117 -8.38 2.33 3.27
N VAL A 118 -9.10 2.63 4.34
CA VAL A 118 -8.51 2.87 5.66
C VAL A 118 -9.52 2.59 6.78
N TRP A 119 -9.05 1.90 7.81
CA TRP A 119 -9.83 1.71 9.04
C TRP A 119 -9.78 2.97 9.91
N THR A 120 -10.94 3.50 10.29
CA THR A 120 -11.06 4.73 11.09
C THR A 120 -11.13 4.49 12.60
N GLY A 121 -10.96 3.23 13.03
CA GLY A 121 -11.14 2.82 14.41
C GLY A 121 -12.55 2.30 14.71
N SER A 122 -13.52 2.56 13.84
CA SER A 122 -14.91 2.08 13.99
C SER A 122 -15.55 1.71 12.65
N ARG A 123 -15.10 2.28 11.54
CA ARG A 123 -15.64 2.05 10.20
C ARG A 123 -14.51 1.89 9.19
N LEU A 124 -14.75 1.08 8.18
CA LEU A 124 -13.86 0.97 7.02
C LEU A 124 -14.31 1.98 5.96
N PHE A 125 -13.43 2.92 5.65
CA PHE A 125 -13.60 3.81 4.50
C PHE A 125 -13.06 3.13 3.24
N VAL A 126 -13.81 3.21 2.13
CA VAL A 126 -13.41 2.68 0.81
C VAL A 126 -13.69 3.73 -0.26
N PHE A 127 -12.76 3.89 -1.20
CA PHE A 127 -12.91 4.86 -2.29
C PHE A 127 -12.22 4.39 -3.56
N GLY A 128 -12.94 4.45 -4.67
CA GLY A 128 -12.39 4.21 -5.99
C GLY A 128 -12.00 2.76 -6.22
N GLY A 129 -10.84 2.59 -6.82
CA GLY A 129 -10.33 1.32 -7.33
C GLY A 129 -10.36 1.30 -8.86
N GLN A 130 -9.45 0.53 -9.45
CA GLN A 130 -9.36 0.37 -10.89
C GLN A 130 -10.53 -0.51 -11.35
N LEU A 131 -11.39 0.04 -12.16
CA LEU A 131 -12.35 -0.73 -12.94
C LEU A 131 -11.62 -1.24 -14.20
N LEU A 132 -12.12 -2.29 -14.81
CA LEU A 132 -11.51 -2.93 -15.99
C LEU A 132 -11.38 -2.00 -17.23
N SER A 133 -12.03 -0.84 -17.21
CA SER A 133 -11.80 0.26 -18.14
C SER A 133 -10.97 1.34 -17.44
N ASP A 134 -9.96 1.86 -18.08
CA ASP A 134 -9.05 2.93 -17.60
C ASP A 134 -9.73 4.23 -17.14
N GLU A 135 -11.04 4.32 -17.21
CA GLU A 135 -11.81 5.47 -16.81
C GLU A 135 -12.25 5.38 -15.34
N THR A 136 -11.40 5.90 -14.46
CA THR A 136 -11.85 6.20 -13.10
C THR A 136 -12.89 7.29 -13.15
N ARG A 137 -14.15 6.94 -12.86
CA ARG A 137 -15.22 7.95 -12.76
C ARG A 137 -15.15 8.61 -11.39
N PRO A 138 -15.41 9.93 -11.31
CA PRO A 138 -15.67 10.54 -10.02
C PRO A 138 -16.86 9.83 -9.36
N GLY A 139 -16.67 9.47 -8.11
CA GLY A 139 -17.72 8.73 -7.39
C GLY A 139 -17.70 9.07 -5.90
N PRO A 140 -18.74 8.64 -5.17
CA PRO A 140 -18.72 8.68 -3.73
C PRO A 140 -17.77 7.65 -3.15
N ALA A 141 -17.30 7.88 -1.93
CA ALA A 141 -16.77 6.84 -1.08
C ALA A 141 -17.91 6.15 -0.32
N ALA A 142 -17.58 5.08 0.37
CA ALA A 142 -18.48 4.44 1.31
C ALA A 142 -17.76 4.10 2.61
N LEU A 143 -18.52 4.08 3.71
CA LEU A 143 -18.07 3.63 5.02
C LEU A 143 -18.87 2.40 5.43
N TYR A 144 -18.17 1.33 5.74
CA TYR A 144 -18.74 0.11 6.30
C TYR A 144 -18.64 0.13 7.82
N ASP A 145 -19.72 -0.11 8.47
CA ASP A 145 -19.83 -0.27 9.92
C ASP A 145 -20.04 -1.76 10.25
N PRO A 146 -19.02 -2.47 10.76
CA PRO A 146 -19.14 -3.89 11.08
C PRO A 146 -20.10 -4.18 12.23
N ALA A 147 -20.29 -3.24 13.17
CA ALA A 147 -21.18 -3.44 14.31
C ALA A 147 -22.65 -3.52 13.90
N SER A 148 -23.03 -2.81 12.84
CA SER A 148 -24.41 -2.80 12.32
C SER A 148 -24.55 -3.55 11.00
N ASP A 149 -23.46 -4.04 10.39
CA ASP A 149 -23.39 -4.61 9.05
C ASP A 149 -24.03 -3.70 8.00
N ARG A 150 -23.66 -2.41 8.03
CA ARG A 150 -24.24 -1.39 7.14
C ARG A 150 -23.21 -0.52 6.47
N TRP A 151 -23.56 -0.08 5.28
CA TRP A 151 -22.83 0.89 4.52
C TRP A 151 -23.49 2.27 4.55
N VAL A 152 -22.66 3.31 4.60
CA VAL A 152 -23.06 4.70 4.41
C VAL A 152 -22.31 5.26 3.22
N VAL A 153 -23.02 5.72 2.20
CA VAL A 153 -22.44 6.36 1.01
C VAL A 153 -22.19 7.84 1.32
N THR A 154 -20.98 8.33 0.97
CA THR A 154 -20.65 9.75 1.14
C THR A 154 -21.22 10.60 0.01
N ALA A 155 -21.14 11.91 0.14
CA ALA A 155 -21.24 12.79 -1.04
C ALA A 155 -20.12 12.45 -2.04
N THR A 156 -20.32 12.80 -3.31
CA THR A 156 -19.31 12.63 -4.35
C THR A 156 -18.02 13.35 -3.94
N ALA A 157 -16.89 12.64 -4.06
CA ALA A 157 -15.60 13.21 -3.76
C ALA A 157 -15.26 14.35 -4.75
N PRO A 158 -14.56 15.39 -4.32
CA PRO A 158 -14.35 16.61 -5.11
C PRO A 158 -13.23 16.46 -6.16
N PHE A 159 -13.16 15.32 -6.84
CA PHE A 159 -12.22 15.04 -7.92
C PHE A 159 -12.97 15.09 -9.25
N GLY A 160 -12.42 15.82 -10.24
CA GLY A 160 -13.15 16.09 -11.48
C GLY A 160 -13.30 14.87 -12.40
N LYS A 161 -12.25 14.03 -12.47
CA LYS A 161 -12.20 12.87 -13.39
C LYS A 161 -12.02 11.53 -12.71
N GLY A 162 -12.01 11.51 -11.37
CA GLY A 162 -11.61 10.35 -10.60
C GLY A 162 -10.08 10.25 -10.46
N LEU A 163 -9.63 9.39 -9.56
CA LEU A 163 -8.21 9.24 -9.24
C LEU A 163 -7.68 7.90 -9.73
N ARG A 164 -6.53 7.92 -10.37
CA ARG A 164 -5.70 6.74 -10.56
C ARG A 164 -4.86 6.51 -9.31
N GLN A 165 -4.68 5.24 -8.93
CA GLN A 165 -3.89 4.84 -7.76
C GLN A 165 -4.28 5.63 -6.51
N PRO A 166 -5.57 5.66 -6.13
CA PRO A 166 -5.97 6.37 -4.93
C PRO A 166 -5.36 5.71 -3.70
N VAL A 167 -4.95 6.54 -2.75
CA VAL A 167 -4.47 6.12 -1.43
C VAL A 167 -5.24 6.88 -0.36
N ALA A 168 -5.47 6.24 0.78
CA ALA A 168 -6.17 6.84 1.91
C ALA A 168 -5.42 6.61 3.21
N VAL A 169 -5.40 7.63 4.08
CA VAL A 169 -4.86 7.51 5.44
C VAL A 169 -5.82 8.14 6.45
N TRP A 170 -5.82 7.58 7.66
CA TRP A 170 -6.59 8.10 8.78
C TRP A 170 -5.71 8.92 9.72
N THR A 171 -6.12 10.15 10.01
CA THR A 171 -5.38 11.06 10.90
C THR A 171 -5.85 11.01 12.35
N GLY A 172 -6.73 10.08 12.71
CA GLY A 172 -7.45 10.08 13.99
C GLY A 172 -8.73 10.93 13.97
N ARG A 173 -8.93 11.75 12.92
CA ARG A 173 -10.12 12.59 12.74
C ARG A 173 -10.62 12.65 11.30
N LEU A 174 -9.72 12.79 10.36
CA LEU A 174 -10.03 12.96 8.94
C LEU A 174 -9.49 11.78 8.14
N VAL A 175 -10.23 11.35 7.14
CA VAL A 175 -9.68 10.52 6.07
C VAL A 175 -9.07 11.47 5.04
N VAL A 176 -7.78 11.33 4.78
CA VAL A 176 -7.09 12.05 3.71
C VAL A 176 -6.97 11.10 2.53
N VAL A 177 -7.54 11.48 1.40
CA VAL A 177 -7.48 10.73 0.14
C VAL A 177 -6.62 11.51 -0.84
N ALA A 178 -5.72 10.82 -1.50
CA ALA A 178 -4.94 11.39 -2.58
C ALA A 178 -4.82 10.40 -3.75
N GLY A 179 -4.49 10.89 -4.91
CA GLY A 179 -4.28 10.09 -6.11
C GLY A 179 -3.89 10.98 -7.29
N VAL A 180 -3.78 10.38 -8.45
CA VAL A 180 -3.39 11.09 -9.67
C VAL A 180 -4.61 11.35 -10.54
N GLU A 181 -4.96 12.61 -10.73
CA GLU A 181 -5.96 13.07 -11.70
C GLU A 181 -5.28 13.65 -12.94
N GLY A 182 -5.39 12.98 -14.07
CA GLY A 182 -4.60 13.33 -15.26
C GLY A 182 -3.10 13.21 -15.01
N SER A 183 -2.40 14.34 -14.88
CA SER A 183 -0.97 14.41 -14.56
C SER A 183 -0.67 15.06 -13.21
N ARG A 184 -1.68 15.29 -12.38
CA ARG A 184 -1.52 16.01 -11.10
C ARG A 184 -1.86 15.12 -9.92
N VAL A 185 -1.17 15.33 -8.82
CA VAL A 185 -1.59 14.79 -7.53
C VAL A 185 -2.69 15.68 -6.99
N GLU A 186 -3.83 15.07 -6.72
CA GLU A 186 -4.97 15.73 -6.06
C GLU A 186 -5.18 15.14 -4.68
N VAL A 187 -5.61 15.99 -3.75
CA VAL A 187 -5.82 15.61 -2.34
C VAL A 187 -7.12 16.19 -1.84
N ALA A 188 -7.87 15.40 -1.10
CA ALA A 188 -9.06 15.88 -0.37
C ALA A 188 -9.17 15.20 0.99
N ASN A 189 -9.75 15.91 1.93
CA ASN A 189 -10.07 15.40 3.26
C ASN A 189 -11.57 15.12 3.34
N TYR A 190 -11.92 13.97 3.89
CA TYR A 190 -13.27 13.63 4.30
C TYR A 190 -13.36 13.62 5.83
N ASP A 191 -14.34 14.33 6.36
CA ASP A 191 -14.64 14.36 7.80
C ASP A 191 -15.84 13.44 8.07
N PRO A 192 -15.65 12.26 8.68
CA PRO A 192 -16.76 11.36 8.98
C PRO A 192 -17.76 11.91 9.99
N ALA A 193 -17.42 12.95 10.75
CA ALA A 193 -18.30 13.54 11.75
C ALA A 193 -19.36 14.45 11.13
N ASP A 194 -19.01 15.17 10.05
CA ASP A 194 -19.96 16.06 9.36
C ASP A 194 -20.35 15.59 7.95
N GLY A 195 -19.73 14.48 7.48
CA GLY A 195 -19.99 13.88 6.18
C GLY A 195 -19.48 14.72 4.99
N ARG A 196 -18.58 15.67 5.23
CA ARG A 196 -18.14 16.63 4.23
C ARG A 196 -16.76 16.35 3.68
N TRP A 197 -16.64 16.57 2.37
CA TRP A 197 -15.38 16.65 1.68
C TRP A 197 -14.82 18.09 1.66
N ARG A 198 -13.50 18.21 1.75
CA ARG A 198 -12.76 19.46 1.59
C ARG A 198 -11.53 19.22 0.74
N ARG A 199 -11.50 19.80 -0.45
CA ARG A 199 -10.32 19.73 -1.32
C ARG A 199 -9.15 20.47 -0.66
N GLN A 200 -7.96 19.92 -0.82
CA GLN A 200 -6.70 20.54 -0.42
C GLN A 200 -5.99 21.08 -1.65
N ASP A 201 -5.14 22.09 -1.45
CA ASP A 201 -4.24 22.50 -2.52
C ASP A 201 -3.35 21.32 -2.93
N PRO A 202 -3.01 21.19 -4.24
CA PRO A 202 -2.14 20.13 -4.69
C PRO A 202 -0.75 20.24 -4.04
N PRO A 203 -0.16 19.12 -3.60
CA PRO A 203 1.18 19.15 -3.00
C PRO A 203 2.29 19.43 -4.02
N LEU A 204 2.05 19.14 -5.31
CA LEU A 204 3.03 19.27 -6.38
C LEU A 204 2.79 20.47 -7.28
N PRO A 205 3.86 21.11 -7.79
CA PRO A 205 3.76 22.06 -8.88
C PRO A 205 3.12 21.46 -10.13
N ALA A 206 2.34 22.26 -10.85
CA ALA A 206 1.65 21.83 -12.08
C ALA A 206 2.59 21.36 -13.21
N ALA A 207 3.88 21.66 -13.11
CA ALA A 207 4.89 21.30 -14.11
C ALA A 207 5.38 19.84 -14.03
N HIS A 208 5.07 19.15 -12.95
CA HIS A 208 5.49 17.76 -12.72
C HIS A 208 4.34 16.80 -13.05
N ALA A 209 4.56 15.92 -14.03
CA ALA A 209 3.61 14.85 -14.31
C ALA A 209 3.72 13.76 -13.24
N ALA A 210 2.68 13.57 -12.44
CA ALA A 210 2.64 12.55 -11.41
C ALA A 210 2.51 11.15 -12.05
N LEU A 211 3.37 10.23 -11.59
CA LEU A 211 3.40 8.83 -12.01
C LEU A 211 2.85 7.90 -10.92
N GLY A 212 3.04 8.26 -9.66
CA GLY A 212 2.58 7.48 -8.53
C GLY A 212 2.58 8.29 -7.24
N ILE A 213 1.93 7.75 -6.23
CA ILE A 213 1.77 8.40 -4.93
C ILE A 213 1.76 7.36 -3.80
N ALA A 214 2.36 7.72 -2.68
CA ALA A 214 2.21 7.01 -1.42
C ALA A 214 1.99 8.00 -0.28
N MET A 215 1.31 7.57 0.77
CA MET A 215 1.02 8.41 1.93
C MET A 215 1.20 7.64 3.22
N VAL A 216 1.53 8.38 4.27
CA VAL A 216 1.43 7.91 5.65
C VAL A 216 0.93 9.03 6.55
N ALA A 217 0.07 8.69 7.49
CA ALA A 217 -0.31 9.58 8.58
C ALA A 217 0.52 9.30 9.83
N THR A 218 0.95 10.35 10.50
CA THR A 218 1.50 10.30 11.85
C THR A 218 0.56 11.03 12.82
N ALA A 219 0.93 11.18 14.08
CA ALA A 219 0.05 11.81 15.07
C ALA A 219 -0.35 13.26 14.71
N ASP A 220 0.49 14.00 13.98
CA ASP A 220 0.32 15.44 13.76
C ASP A 220 0.39 15.88 12.29
N ARG A 221 0.68 14.95 11.37
CA ARG A 221 0.85 15.29 9.95
C ARG A 221 0.54 14.12 9.02
N VAL A 222 0.31 14.46 7.76
CA VAL A 222 0.29 13.51 6.65
C VAL A 222 1.48 13.78 5.75
N ILE A 223 2.23 12.75 5.44
CA ILE A 223 3.37 12.83 4.54
C ILE A 223 3.01 12.14 3.23
N VAL A 224 3.28 12.83 2.14
CA VAL A 224 3.00 12.40 0.78
C VAL A 224 4.31 12.28 0.02
N TRP A 225 4.55 11.12 -0.55
CA TRP A 225 5.57 10.88 -1.56
C TRP A 225 4.91 10.88 -2.91
N SER A 226 5.39 11.72 -3.80
CA SER A 226 4.89 11.81 -5.16
C SER A 226 6.02 11.46 -6.12
N LEU A 227 5.85 10.38 -6.85
CA LEU A 227 6.73 10.04 -7.96
C LEU A 227 6.32 10.88 -9.17
N TRP A 228 7.24 11.60 -9.75
CA TRP A 228 7.00 12.37 -10.96
C TRP A 228 8.03 12.04 -12.04
N GLY A 229 7.63 12.20 -13.30
CA GLY A 229 8.50 11.94 -14.43
C GLY A 229 8.38 13.00 -15.50
N ARG A 230 9.43 13.17 -16.26
CA ARG A 230 9.47 13.98 -17.46
C ARG A 230 10.01 13.13 -18.60
N MET A 231 9.19 12.87 -19.60
CA MET A 231 9.61 12.22 -20.83
C MET A 231 9.93 13.30 -21.87
N ARG A 232 11.10 13.23 -22.47
CA ARG A 232 11.50 14.07 -23.60
C ARG A 232 11.81 13.17 -24.79
N GLN A 233 11.16 13.41 -25.89
CA GLN A 233 11.52 12.74 -27.14
C GLN A 233 12.87 13.28 -27.64
N THR A 234 13.81 12.39 -27.85
CA THR A 234 15.17 12.70 -28.29
C THR A 234 15.49 12.17 -29.71
N GLY A 235 14.53 11.43 -30.30
CA GLY A 235 14.60 10.89 -31.65
C GLY A 235 13.24 10.35 -32.10
N PRO A 236 13.10 9.89 -33.35
CA PRO A 236 11.80 9.45 -33.90
C PRO A 236 11.09 8.40 -33.06
N ASN A 237 11.86 7.50 -32.40
CA ASN A 237 11.35 6.46 -31.47
C ASN A 237 12.20 6.40 -30.19
N MET A 238 12.92 7.47 -29.87
CA MET A 238 13.75 7.54 -28.66
C MET A 238 13.19 8.56 -27.69
N PHE A 239 13.00 8.11 -26.47
CA PHE A 239 12.58 8.96 -25.35
C PHE A 239 13.61 8.87 -24.25
N THR A 240 14.03 10.00 -23.73
CA THR A 240 14.77 10.09 -22.47
C THR A 240 13.86 10.65 -21.41
N GLY A 241 13.86 10.01 -20.25
CA GLY A 241 13.06 10.47 -19.13
C GLY A 241 13.87 10.51 -17.86
N TYR A 242 13.50 11.37 -16.94
CA TYR A 242 13.95 11.32 -15.57
C TYR A 242 12.73 11.27 -14.67
N ALA A 243 12.84 10.46 -13.64
CA ALA A 243 11.87 10.42 -12.55
C ALA A 243 12.51 11.04 -11.31
N GLY A 244 11.69 11.66 -10.51
CA GLY A 244 12.08 12.22 -9.22
C GLY A 244 11.01 11.95 -8.18
N ILE A 245 11.39 12.11 -6.93
CA ILE A 245 10.46 12.04 -5.81
C ILE A 245 10.39 13.41 -5.17
N ASP A 246 9.16 13.91 -5.01
CA ASP A 246 8.84 15.03 -4.12
C ASP A 246 8.20 14.49 -2.85
N VAL A 247 8.68 14.95 -1.71
CA VAL A 247 8.11 14.63 -0.41
C VAL A 247 7.55 15.89 0.22
N ARG A 248 6.28 15.84 0.60
CA ARG A 248 5.56 16.95 1.22
C ARG A 248 4.91 16.51 2.52
N ALA A 249 4.88 17.40 3.49
CA ALA A 249 4.15 17.19 4.72
C ALA A 249 2.98 18.15 4.81
N LEU A 250 1.78 17.64 5.06
CA LEU A 250 0.60 18.42 5.41
C LEU A 250 0.55 18.60 6.93
N VAL A 251 0.79 19.82 7.40
CA VAL A 251 0.83 20.16 8.83
C VAL A 251 -0.11 21.33 9.06
N GLY A 252 -1.10 21.16 9.92
CA GLY A 252 -2.09 22.22 10.20
C GLY A 252 -2.83 22.73 8.97
N GLY A 253 -3.11 21.85 8.00
CA GLY A 253 -3.80 22.18 6.75
C GLY A 253 -2.93 22.88 5.70
N ARG A 254 -1.61 22.94 5.89
CA ARG A 254 -0.67 23.59 4.94
C ARG A 254 0.44 22.63 4.52
N TRP A 255 0.74 22.62 3.23
CA TRP A 255 1.85 21.86 2.68
C TRP A 255 3.20 22.51 2.99
N ARG A 256 4.14 21.70 3.41
CA ARG A 256 5.53 22.09 3.63
C ARG A 256 6.43 21.19 2.79
N ASN A 257 7.44 21.79 2.16
CA ASN A 257 8.47 21.03 1.49
C ASN A 257 9.30 20.27 2.51
N VAL A 258 9.59 19.04 2.18
CA VAL A 258 10.55 18.22 2.91
C VAL A 258 11.87 18.29 2.14
N THR A 259 12.77 19.13 2.64
CA THR A 259 14.12 19.22 2.07
C THR A 259 15.01 18.14 2.69
N GLY A 260 15.58 17.29 1.89
CA GLY A 260 16.65 16.40 2.32
C GLY A 260 16.66 15.05 1.60
N GLY A 261 17.71 14.82 0.85
CA GLY A 261 18.38 13.57 0.53
C GLY A 261 17.56 12.30 0.22
N TRP A 262 16.27 12.43 -0.09
CA TRP A 262 15.45 11.28 -0.46
C TRP A 262 16.02 10.63 -1.72
N PRO A 263 16.25 9.33 -1.71
CA PRO A 263 16.78 8.65 -2.87
C PRO A 263 15.80 8.75 -4.03
N GLN A 264 16.35 8.87 -5.22
CA GLN A 264 15.57 8.80 -6.45
C GLN A 264 15.11 7.34 -6.62
N GLN A 265 13.84 7.09 -6.39
CA GLN A 265 13.21 5.78 -6.58
C GLN A 265 12.27 5.84 -7.77
N GLN A 266 12.10 4.73 -8.47
CA GLN A 266 11.12 4.63 -9.57
C GLN A 266 9.76 4.15 -9.08
N VAL A 267 9.72 3.55 -7.89
CA VAL A 267 8.50 3.12 -7.19
C VAL A 267 8.59 3.63 -5.76
N VAL A 268 7.50 4.09 -5.21
CA VAL A 268 7.39 4.42 -3.79
C VAL A 268 6.50 3.37 -3.15
N PRO A 269 7.09 2.34 -2.52
CA PRO A 269 6.30 1.36 -1.81
C PRO A 269 5.58 2.04 -0.64
N PRO A 270 4.41 1.51 -0.22
CA PRO A 270 3.62 2.11 0.83
C PRO A 270 4.42 2.23 2.14
N PRO A 271 4.68 3.46 2.63
CA PRO A 271 5.35 3.65 3.90
C PRO A 271 4.40 3.34 5.06
N LEU A 272 4.97 2.93 6.19
CA LEU A 272 4.19 2.69 7.40
C LEU A 272 4.73 3.48 8.60
N PHE A 273 3.84 3.86 9.51
CA PHE A 273 4.21 4.53 10.75
C PHE A 273 4.30 3.53 11.90
N THR A 274 5.47 3.45 12.54
CA THR A 274 5.73 2.52 13.64
C THR A 274 5.26 3.06 15.01
N GLY A 275 4.59 4.22 15.03
CA GLY A 275 4.29 4.97 16.26
C GLY A 275 5.43 5.91 16.66
N ARG A 276 6.64 5.72 16.13
CA ARG A 276 7.82 6.53 16.43
C ARG A 276 8.54 7.03 15.19
N GLN A 277 8.69 6.20 14.19
CA GLN A 277 9.38 6.48 12.94
C GLN A 277 8.53 6.05 11.75
N ILE A 278 8.82 6.63 10.60
CA ILE A 278 8.24 6.20 9.34
C ILE A 278 9.22 5.21 8.72
N LEU A 279 8.73 4.02 8.42
CA LEU A 279 9.48 3.00 7.71
C LEU A 279 9.04 3.03 6.25
N VAL A 280 9.99 3.29 5.36
CA VAL A 280 9.82 3.19 3.91
C VAL A 280 10.45 1.86 3.48
N PRO A 281 9.67 0.96 2.91
CA PRO A 281 10.16 -0.35 2.49
C PRO A 281 11.31 -0.26 1.47
N PRO A 282 12.13 -1.31 1.33
CA PRO A 282 12.99 -1.44 0.16
C PRO A 282 12.15 -1.52 -1.12
N GLY A 283 12.74 -1.27 -2.26
CA GLY A 283 12.07 -1.29 -3.54
C GLY A 283 13.01 -1.67 -4.68
N GLN A 284 12.45 -2.03 -5.82
CA GLN A 284 13.19 -2.40 -7.01
C GLN A 284 13.51 -1.20 -7.91
N ILE A 285 14.58 -1.32 -8.66
CA ILE A 285 14.93 -0.38 -9.73
C ILE A 285 14.63 -1.06 -11.05
N TRP A 286 13.65 -0.55 -11.78
CA TRP A 286 13.30 -1.02 -13.11
C TRP A 286 13.89 -0.13 -14.19
N CYS A 287 14.37 -0.73 -15.27
CA CYS A 287 14.60 -0.02 -16.50
C CYS A 287 13.46 -0.35 -17.47
N GLY A 288 12.91 0.64 -18.16
CA GLY A 288 11.76 0.44 -19.02
C GLY A 288 12.01 -0.43 -20.28
N ALA A 289 13.24 -0.89 -20.48
CA ALA A 289 13.60 -1.83 -21.54
C ALA A 289 14.11 -3.16 -20.99
N CYS A 290 14.12 -3.35 -19.66
CA CYS A 290 14.60 -4.56 -19.03
C CYS A 290 13.42 -5.51 -18.75
N SER A 291 13.64 -6.79 -18.99
CA SER A 291 12.69 -7.85 -18.65
C SER A 291 12.67 -8.19 -17.15
N HIS A 292 13.59 -7.61 -16.38
CA HIS A 292 13.74 -7.81 -14.94
C HIS A 292 14.40 -6.59 -14.29
N PRO A 293 14.19 -6.35 -12.97
CA PRO A 293 14.84 -5.26 -12.27
C PRO A 293 16.37 -5.44 -12.27
N PHE A 294 17.11 -4.34 -12.29
CA PHE A 294 18.58 -4.38 -12.30
C PHE A 294 19.21 -4.02 -10.95
N GLY A 295 18.42 -3.93 -9.91
CA GLY A 295 18.90 -3.72 -8.54
C GLY A 295 17.80 -3.34 -7.59
N GLY A 296 18.08 -3.48 -6.29
CA GLY A 296 17.20 -3.08 -5.21
C GLY A 296 17.70 -1.82 -4.50
N LEU A 297 16.77 -1.02 -4.04
CA LEU A 297 17.00 0.11 -3.16
C LEU A 297 16.74 -0.33 -1.72
N PRO A 298 17.65 -0.04 -0.79
CA PRO A 298 17.39 -0.33 0.61
C PRO A 298 16.24 0.51 1.14
N GLY A 299 15.53 0.00 2.12
CA GLY A 299 14.54 0.74 2.85
C GLY A 299 15.15 1.86 3.69
N PHE A 300 14.30 2.72 4.23
CA PHE A 300 14.69 3.87 5.04
C PHE A 300 13.81 3.98 6.28
N LEU A 301 14.41 4.53 7.35
CA LEU A 301 13.67 5.10 8.46
C LEU A 301 13.68 6.62 8.30
N ALA A 302 12.53 7.24 8.51
CA ALA A 302 12.43 8.69 8.56
C ALA A 302 11.92 9.14 9.93
N ASP A 303 12.57 10.14 10.51
CA ASP A 303 12.03 10.82 11.67
C ASP A 303 10.81 11.66 11.29
N PRO A 304 9.64 11.47 11.90
CA PRO A 304 8.43 12.14 11.46
C PRO A 304 8.46 13.66 11.68
N GLY A 305 9.26 14.16 12.62
CA GLY A 305 9.37 15.59 12.92
C GLY A 305 10.31 16.34 11.98
N THR A 306 11.50 15.79 11.76
CA THR A 306 12.58 16.41 10.99
C THR A 306 12.65 15.89 9.56
N LEU A 307 12.04 14.73 9.30
CA LEU A 307 12.09 13.97 8.05
C LEU A 307 13.54 13.60 7.60
N ARG A 308 14.47 13.62 8.55
CA ARG A 308 15.80 13.05 8.32
C ARG A 308 15.67 11.55 8.13
N ILE A 309 16.33 11.05 7.10
CA ILE A 309 16.31 9.65 6.75
C ILE A 309 17.59 8.94 7.24
N THR A 310 17.41 7.70 7.65
CA THR A 310 18.48 6.75 7.93
C THR A 310 18.27 5.52 7.08
N ARG A 311 19.28 5.11 6.33
CA ARG A 311 19.20 3.93 5.49
C ARG A 311 19.11 2.68 6.36
N LEU A 312 18.19 1.77 6.02
CA LEU A 312 18.16 0.44 6.61
C LEU A 312 19.35 -0.39 6.13
N PRO A 313 19.88 -1.30 6.97
CA PRO A 313 20.79 -2.33 6.50
C PRO A 313 20.13 -3.16 5.39
N ARG A 314 20.91 -3.67 4.45
CA ARG A 314 20.36 -4.56 3.42
C ARG A 314 19.71 -5.78 4.03
N GLY A 315 18.49 -6.05 3.57
CA GLY A 315 17.69 -7.19 3.97
C GLY A 315 17.66 -8.30 2.91
N PRO A 316 17.13 -9.46 3.27
CA PRO A 316 17.07 -10.59 2.35
C PRO A 316 16.03 -10.43 1.23
N LEU A 317 15.20 -9.39 1.26
CA LEU A 317 14.15 -9.08 0.29
C LEU A 317 14.36 -7.72 -0.40
N ASP A 318 15.55 -7.12 -0.32
CA ASP A 318 15.82 -5.77 -0.87
C ASP A 318 15.73 -5.71 -2.41
N ASP A 319 15.85 -6.85 -3.07
CA ASP A 319 15.73 -6.94 -4.53
C ASP A 319 14.29 -7.26 -4.99
N THR A 320 13.31 -7.07 -4.10
CA THR A 320 11.87 -7.20 -4.36
C THR A 320 11.14 -5.94 -3.92
N ASP A 321 9.83 -5.87 -4.16
CA ASP A 321 8.93 -4.84 -3.63
C ASP A 321 8.09 -5.42 -2.46
N PRO A 322 8.70 -5.67 -1.28
CA PRO A 322 8.00 -6.35 -0.21
C PRO A 322 6.91 -5.49 0.40
N VAL A 323 5.78 -6.09 0.70
CA VAL A 323 4.79 -5.49 1.57
C VAL A 323 5.30 -5.56 3.01
N MET A 324 5.22 -4.46 3.73
CA MET A 324 5.65 -4.42 5.12
C MET A 324 4.49 -4.25 6.09
N VAL A 325 4.57 -4.96 7.20
CA VAL A 325 3.58 -4.92 8.27
C VAL A 325 4.26 -4.67 9.61
N TRP A 326 3.77 -3.67 10.35
CA TRP A 326 4.27 -3.38 11.70
C TRP A 326 3.54 -4.20 12.75
N THR A 327 4.27 -4.93 13.58
CA THR A 327 3.69 -5.80 14.62
C THR A 327 3.62 -5.16 16.01
N GLY A 328 3.92 -3.86 16.12
CA GLY A 328 4.03 -3.16 17.39
C GLY A 328 5.45 -3.16 17.97
N GLY A 329 6.33 -4.03 17.50
CA GLY A 329 7.70 -4.15 17.99
C GLY A 329 8.74 -4.49 16.92
N ALA A 330 8.32 -5.10 15.82
CA ALA A 330 9.17 -5.47 14.69
C ALA A 330 8.43 -5.24 13.37
N ALA A 331 9.15 -5.17 12.25
CA ALA A 331 8.51 -5.10 10.93
C ALA A 331 8.65 -6.44 10.21
N LEU A 332 7.54 -6.97 9.75
CA LEU A 332 7.51 -8.09 8.81
C LEU A 332 7.61 -7.55 7.39
N ALA A 333 8.50 -8.10 6.59
CA ALA A 333 8.59 -7.90 5.16
C ALA A 333 8.17 -9.19 4.47
N ILE A 334 7.29 -9.09 3.49
CA ILE A 334 6.71 -10.23 2.81
C ILE A 334 6.80 -9.96 1.32
N ASN A 335 7.36 -10.91 0.57
CA ASN A 335 7.34 -10.83 -0.88
C ASN A 335 6.03 -11.45 -1.41
N PRO A 336 5.06 -10.65 -1.86
CA PRO A 336 3.84 -11.18 -2.45
C PRO A 336 4.06 -11.64 -3.89
N ASP A 337 5.16 -11.19 -4.52
CA ASP A 337 5.38 -11.21 -5.95
C ASP A 337 5.32 -12.63 -6.53
N THR A 338 4.43 -12.78 -7.49
CA THR A 338 4.30 -13.94 -8.36
C THR A 338 4.99 -13.73 -9.71
N GLU A 339 5.60 -12.54 -9.93
CA GLU A 339 6.15 -12.17 -11.24
C GLU A 339 7.46 -12.89 -11.57
N ILE A 340 7.57 -13.23 -12.84
CA ILE A 340 8.73 -13.83 -13.47
C ILE A 340 9.81 -12.76 -13.64
N GLY A 341 10.83 -12.74 -12.79
CA GLY A 341 11.98 -11.85 -13.00
C GLY A 341 12.72 -11.36 -11.76
N GLY A 342 12.23 -11.69 -10.58
CA GLY A 342 12.97 -11.47 -9.34
C GLY A 342 14.24 -12.34 -9.27
N PRO A 343 15.19 -12.02 -8.36
CA PRO A 343 16.37 -12.85 -8.18
C PRO A 343 15.94 -14.28 -7.85
N ALA A 344 16.59 -15.27 -8.47
CA ALA A 344 16.29 -16.70 -8.28
C ALA A 344 16.39 -17.17 -6.81
N SER A 345 16.92 -16.33 -5.94
CA SER A 345 17.05 -16.55 -4.48
C SER A 345 15.83 -16.14 -3.66
N VAL A 346 14.84 -15.45 -4.25
CA VAL A 346 13.62 -14.98 -3.57
C VAL A 346 12.41 -15.58 -4.28
N ARG A 347 11.47 -16.09 -3.50
CA ARG A 347 10.24 -16.74 -3.98
C ARG A 347 9.01 -15.96 -3.50
N PRO A 348 7.89 -16.08 -4.21
CA PRO A 348 6.60 -15.63 -3.69
C PRO A 348 6.34 -16.22 -2.31
N GLY A 349 5.94 -15.37 -1.36
CA GLY A 349 5.70 -15.77 0.02
C GLY A 349 6.95 -15.78 0.92
N ASP A 350 8.16 -15.52 0.40
CA ASP A 350 9.34 -15.35 1.25
C ASP A 350 9.13 -14.20 2.23
N MET A 351 9.60 -14.42 3.46
CA MET A 351 9.42 -13.46 4.55
C MET A 351 10.72 -13.17 5.28
N ALA A 352 10.76 -11.98 5.84
CA ALA A 352 11.81 -11.56 6.76
C ALA A 352 11.24 -10.68 7.88
N VAL A 353 11.90 -10.67 9.02
CA VAL A 353 11.63 -9.74 10.11
C VAL A 353 12.80 -8.79 10.28
N TRP A 354 12.49 -7.50 10.43
CA TRP A 354 13.43 -6.47 10.85
C TRP A 354 13.24 -6.16 12.33
N ASP A 355 14.33 -6.26 13.08
CA ASP A 355 14.40 -5.89 14.49
C ASP A 355 14.92 -4.47 14.64
N PRO A 356 14.11 -3.50 15.06
CA PRO A 356 14.56 -2.12 15.22
C PRO A 356 15.56 -1.90 16.36
N ALA A 357 15.65 -2.83 17.31
CA ALA A 357 16.58 -2.70 18.43
C ALA A 357 18.02 -3.03 18.03
N SER A 358 18.21 -4.07 17.22
CA SER A 358 19.51 -4.46 16.69
C SER A 358 19.80 -3.90 15.30
N GLY A 359 18.79 -3.43 14.58
CA GLY A 359 18.88 -3.04 13.17
C GLY A 359 19.07 -4.24 12.22
N ALA A 360 18.90 -5.46 12.69
CA ALA A 360 19.19 -6.67 11.92
C ALA A 360 17.93 -7.24 11.25
N TRP A 361 18.16 -7.84 10.09
CA TRP A 361 17.18 -8.65 9.37
C TRP A 361 17.38 -10.14 9.65
N ARG A 362 16.27 -10.87 9.69
CA ARG A 362 16.26 -12.34 9.77
C ARG A 362 15.24 -12.91 8.83
N ARG A 363 15.61 -13.92 8.03
CA ARG A 363 14.65 -14.71 7.24
C ARG A 363 13.70 -15.47 8.15
N LEU A 364 12.45 -15.57 7.71
CA LEU A 364 11.39 -16.35 8.34
C LEU A 364 10.95 -17.49 7.41
N PRO A 365 10.20 -18.48 7.92
CA PRO A 365 9.55 -19.45 7.06
C PRO A 365 8.66 -18.77 6.02
N GLY A 366 8.83 -19.13 4.75
CA GLY A 366 7.99 -18.62 3.66
C GLY A 366 6.55 -19.12 3.77
N ALA A 367 5.62 -18.40 3.16
CA ALA A 367 4.21 -18.80 3.10
C ALA A 367 4.06 -20.13 2.35
N PRO A 368 3.17 -21.04 2.80
CA PRO A 368 2.97 -22.35 2.18
C PRO A 368 2.22 -22.28 0.86
N ARG A 369 1.66 -21.11 0.50
CA ARG A 369 0.95 -20.82 -0.74
C ARG A 369 1.32 -19.44 -1.26
N PRO A 370 1.24 -19.20 -2.58
CA PRO A 370 1.41 -17.87 -3.13
C PRO A 370 0.40 -16.90 -2.52
N LEU A 371 0.90 -15.75 -2.07
CA LEU A 371 0.07 -14.69 -1.51
C LEU A 371 -0.52 -13.83 -2.63
N GLN A 372 -1.60 -13.18 -2.32
CA GLN A 372 -2.27 -12.29 -3.25
C GLN A 372 -1.53 -10.95 -3.32
N ASP A 373 -1.11 -10.54 -4.51
CA ASP A 373 -0.20 -9.41 -4.73
C ASP A 373 -0.77 -8.07 -4.19
N ASP A 374 -2.04 -7.83 -4.45
CA ASP A 374 -2.70 -6.57 -4.12
C ASP A 374 -3.47 -6.61 -2.78
N ALA A 375 -3.41 -7.73 -2.05
CA ALA A 375 -4.05 -7.87 -0.74
C ALA A 375 -3.04 -7.63 0.38
N THR A 376 -3.18 -6.53 1.09
CA THR A 376 -2.28 -6.21 2.22
C THR A 376 -2.53 -7.16 3.38
N PRO A 377 -1.51 -7.94 3.81
CA PRO A 377 -1.63 -8.77 5.01
C PRO A 377 -1.90 -7.93 6.26
N ALA A 378 -2.63 -8.46 7.21
CA ALA A 378 -3.03 -7.77 8.42
C ALA A 378 -2.42 -8.40 9.68
N TRP A 379 -1.85 -7.56 10.56
CA TRP A 379 -1.40 -7.99 11.88
C TRP A 379 -2.52 -7.83 12.91
N THR A 380 -2.92 -8.92 13.55
CA THR A 380 -4.02 -8.93 14.53
C THR A 380 -3.61 -8.51 15.94
N GLY A 381 -2.31 -8.31 16.17
CA GLY A 381 -1.72 -8.18 17.51
C GLY A 381 -1.12 -9.48 18.04
N ARG A 382 -1.42 -10.62 17.39
CA ARG A 382 -0.96 -11.96 17.77
C ARG A 382 -0.39 -12.74 16.59
N GLU A 383 -0.99 -12.61 15.43
CA GLU A 383 -0.66 -13.33 14.22
C GLU A 383 -0.83 -12.44 12.98
N LEU A 384 -0.16 -12.79 11.91
CA LEU A 384 -0.35 -12.19 10.60
C LEU A 384 -1.39 -13.00 9.84
N LEU A 385 -2.41 -12.35 9.34
CA LEU A 385 -3.39 -12.94 8.43
C LEU A 385 -3.10 -12.48 6.99
N ALA A 386 -3.05 -13.42 6.05
CA ALA A 386 -2.78 -13.14 4.65
C ALA A 386 -3.67 -14.00 3.74
N LEU A 387 -4.20 -13.42 2.68
CA LEU A 387 -4.95 -14.14 1.66
C LEU A 387 -4.00 -14.73 0.63
N ALA A 388 -4.23 -15.98 0.26
CA ALA A 388 -3.56 -16.64 -0.85
C ALA A 388 -4.34 -16.45 -2.16
N THR A 389 -3.67 -16.60 -3.29
CA THR A 389 -4.26 -16.43 -4.63
C THR A 389 -5.44 -17.37 -4.91
N ASP A 390 -5.52 -18.50 -4.22
CA ASP A 390 -6.62 -19.47 -4.31
C ASP A 390 -7.78 -19.21 -3.33
N GLY A 391 -7.73 -18.08 -2.61
CA GLY A 391 -8.73 -17.69 -1.60
C GLY A 391 -8.54 -18.34 -0.23
N ALA A 392 -7.48 -19.14 -0.01
CA ALA A 392 -7.17 -19.65 1.33
C ALA A 392 -6.73 -18.50 2.24
N LEU A 393 -7.18 -18.49 3.48
CA LEU A 393 -6.64 -17.62 4.50
C LEU A 393 -5.47 -18.31 5.19
N LEU A 394 -4.36 -17.65 5.29
CA LEU A 394 -3.15 -18.10 5.94
C LEU A 394 -2.92 -17.32 7.23
N SER A 395 -2.47 -17.98 8.27
CA SER A 395 -2.04 -17.36 9.52
C SER A 395 -0.56 -17.66 9.76
N PHE A 396 0.21 -16.64 10.12
CA PHE A 396 1.57 -16.80 10.64
C PHE A 396 1.61 -16.33 12.08
N ALA A 397 1.80 -17.26 12.99
CA ALA A 397 1.85 -17.02 14.44
C ALA A 397 3.25 -17.29 15.00
N PRO A 398 3.74 -16.44 15.95
CA PRO A 398 5.00 -16.62 16.63
C PRO A 398 5.08 -17.87 17.48
#